data_eb0b530b0a877c904ec38cc06d771a5e
#
_entry.id   eb0b530b0a877c904ec38cc06d771a5e
#
_cell.length_a   1.000
_cell.length_b   1.000
_cell.length_c   1.000
_cell.angle_alpha   90.00
_cell.angle_beta   90.00
_cell.angle_gamma   90.00
#
_symmetry.space_group_name_H-M   'P 1'
#
loop_
_entity.id
_entity.type
_entity.pdbx_description
1 polymer ?
#
loop_
_entity_poly.entity_id
_entity_poly.type
_entity_poly.pdbx_seq_one_letter_code
_entity_poly.pdbx_strand_id
1 'polypeptide(L)'
;MASNATFEVEIYGNTTKFENSLKGVNTAMSGLRGEAKNLRDALKLDPTNTSKMAQLQKNLQTQLGLSRDKATKLKEELATVDKSTPAGQKKWLQLTRDLGTAETQANRLESEIKQVEGAISSGSWNIDAKMDTKGVNSGIDGMKSRFSGLREIAVGAFRQIGASAVSAVGNGLKGWVS
;
A
#
# COMPACT_ATOMS: atom_id res chain seq x y z
N MET A 1 -12.45 -5.42 38.13
CA MET A 1 -12.39 -6.07 36.79
C MET A 1 -13.16 -5.26 35.74
N ALA A 2 -12.85 -3.97 35.56
CA ALA A 2 -13.56 -3.09 34.61
C ALA A 2 -12.62 -2.43 33.57
N SER A 3 -11.35 -2.89 33.48
CA SER A 3 -10.31 -2.20 32.71
C SER A 3 -10.17 -2.71 31.25
N ASN A 4 -10.64 -3.92 30.94
CA ASN A 4 -10.43 -4.52 29.62
C ASN A 4 -11.47 -4.09 28.57
N ALA A 5 -12.71 -3.80 28.98
CA ALA A 5 -13.78 -3.44 28.04
C ALA A 5 -13.57 -2.06 27.39
N THR A 6 -13.02 -1.10 28.12
CA THR A 6 -12.79 0.26 27.61
C THR A 6 -11.62 0.30 26.61
N PHE A 7 -10.59 -0.50 26.82
CA PHE A 7 -9.45 -0.60 25.91
C PHE A 7 -9.80 -1.30 24.59
N GLU A 8 -10.64 -2.31 24.64
CA GLU A 8 -11.14 -3.05 23.47
C GLU A 8 -12.03 -2.19 22.59
N VAL A 9 -12.89 -1.35 23.17
CA VAL A 9 -13.78 -0.44 22.42
C VAL A 9 -13.00 0.67 21.71
N GLU A 10 -11.93 1.21 22.26
CA GLU A 10 -11.08 2.19 21.59
C GLU A 10 -10.33 1.60 20.38
N ILE A 11 -9.82 0.37 20.48
CA ILE A 11 -9.15 -0.32 19.40
C ILE A 11 -10.12 -0.57 18.23
N TYR A 12 -11.33 -1.06 18.49
CA TYR A 12 -12.35 -1.29 17.46
C TYR A 12 -12.82 0.01 16.80
N GLY A 13 -13.02 1.07 17.57
CA GLY A 13 -13.44 2.38 17.05
C GLY A 13 -12.40 3.01 16.12
N ASN A 14 -11.13 2.84 16.40
CA ASN A 14 -10.04 3.38 15.58
C ASN A 14 -9.85 2.56 14.29
N THR A 15 -9.96 1.24 14.37
CA THR A 15 -9.88 0.34 13.19
C THR A 15 -11.01 0.62 12.19
N THR A 16 -12.24 0.81 12.67
CA THR A 16 -13.40 1.12 11.80
C THR A 16 -13.23 2.47 11.09
N LYS A 17 -12.73 3.49 11.78
CA LYS A 17 -12.44 4.81 11.17
C LYS A 17 -11.36 4.69 10.09
N PHE A 18 -10.30 3.94 10.35
CA PHE A 18 -9.24 3.67 9.41
C PHE A 18 -9.75 2.94 8.15
N GLU A 19 -10.50 1.85 8.32
CA GLU A 19 -11.08 1.08 7.22
C GLU A 19 -12.03 1.92 6.36
N ASN A 20 -12.91 2.70 6.98
CA ASN A 20 -13.82 3.61 6.28
C ASN A 20 -13.06 4.68 5.50
N SER A 21 -11.97 5.22 6.07
CA SER A 21 -11.10 6.18 5.39
C SER A 21 -10.42 5.58 4.16
N LEU A 22 -9.91 4.34 4.26
CA LEU A 22 -9.33 3.64 3.11
C LEU A 22 -10.37 3.30 2.04
N LYS A 23 -11.58 2.92 2.45
CA LYS A 23 -12.70 2.66 1.52
C LYS A 23 -13.03 3.91 0.72
N GLY A 24 -13.12 5.07 1.36
CA GLY A 24 -13.35 6.35 0.70
C GLY A 24 -12.25 6.67 -0.34
N VAL A 25 -10.99 6.52 0.04
CA VAL A 25 -9.85 6.70 -0.88
C VAL A 25 -9.93 5.74 -2.06
N ASN A 26 -10.20 4.46 -1.83
CA ASN A 26 -10.29 3.45 -2.89
C ASN A 26 -11.45 3.75 -3.87
N THR A 27 -12.60 4.21 -3.38
CA THR A 27 -13.75 4.61 -4.21
C THR A 27 -13.41 5.82 -5.08
N ALA A 28 -12.82 6.87 -4.51
CA ALA A 28 -12.38 8.05 -5.24
C ALA A 28 -11.33 7.69 -6.31
N MET A 29 -10.36 6.84 -5.98
CA MET A 29 -9.36 6.35 -6.92
C MET A 29 -9.97 5.57 -8.08
N SER A 30 -11.00 4.77 -7.83
CA SER A 30 -11.70 4.01 -8.88
C SER A 30 -12.37 4.95 -9.90
N GLY A 31 -13.08 5.97 -9.42
CA GLY A 31 -13.71 6.98 -10.27
C GLY A 31 -12.68 7.73 -11.13
N LEU A 32 -11.61 8.22 -10.51
CA LEU A 32 -10.54 8.94 -11.20
C LEU A 32 -9.82 8.07 -12.25
N ARG A 33 -9.64 6.78 -12.01
CA ARG A 33 -9.07 5.86 -13.01
C ARG A 33 -9.98 5.70 -14.22
N GLY A 34 -11.29 5.61 -14.03
CA GLY A 34 -12.26 5.58 -15.11
C GLY A 34 -12.21 6.85 -15.96
N GLU A 35 -12.18 8.01 -15.32
CA GLU A 35 -12.06 9.30 -16.00
C GLU A 35 -10.73 9.42 -16.77
N ALA A 36 -9.59 9.05 -16.15
CA ALA A 36 -8.30 9.07 -16.82
C ALA A 36 -8.26 8.14 -18.05
N LYS A 37 -8.93 6.97 -17.96
CA LYS A 37 -9.07 6.08 -19.13
C LYS A 37 -9.83 6.77 -20.25
N ASN A 38 -10.97 7.39 -19.96
CA ASN A 38 -11.78 8.09 -20.96
C ASN A 38 -11.00 9.24 -21.62
N LEU A 39 -10.22 9.99 -20.83
CA LEU A 39 -9.36 11.07 -21.34
C LEU A 39 -8.28 10.52 -22.27
N ARG A 40 -7.62 9.41 -21.92
CA ARG A 40 -6.62 8.76 -22.79
C ARG A 40 -7.24 8.24 -24.08
N ASP A 41 -8.42 7.64 -24.02
CA ASP A 41 -9.12 7.15 -25.22
C ASP A 41 -9.54 8.33 -26.14
N ALA A 42 -9.95 9.45 -25.56
CA ALA A 42 -10.24 10.67 -26.32
C ALA A 42 -8.97 11.29 -26.94
N LEU A 43 -7.83 11.23 -26.27
CA LEU A 43 -6.53 11.72 -26.78
C LEU A 43 -5.96 10.83 -27.90
N LYS A 44 -6.33 9.55 -27.98
CA LYS A 44 -6.01 8.71 -29.14
C LYS A 44 -6.70 9.16 -30.41
N LEU A 45 -7.91 9.73 -30.26
CA LEU A 45 -8.70 10.25 -31.40
C LEU A 45 -8.28 11.67 -31.78
N ASP A 46 -7.88 12.49 -30.83
CA ASP A 46 -7.42 13.86 -30.99
C ASP A 46 -6.14 14.10 -30.19
N PRO A 47 -4.98 13.70 -30.77
CA PRO A 47 -3.70 13.75 -30.05
C PRO A 47 -3.16 15.18 -29.83
N THR A 48 -3.76 16.20 -30.41
CA THR A 48 -3.34 17.60 -30.25
C THR A 48 -4.18 18.36 -29.22
N ASN A 49 -5.14 17.71 -28.57
CA ASN A 49 -6.05 18.34 -27.63
C ASN A 49 -5.38 18.63 -26.28
N THR A 50 -4.74 19.79 -26.20
CA THR A 50 -4.03 20.24 -24.99
C THR A 50 -4.95 20.40 -23.78
N SER A 51 -6.23 20.74 -23.99
CA SER A 51 -7.21 20.84 -22.90
C SER A 51 -7.46 19.47 -22.23
N LYS A 52 -7.61 18.40 -23.02
CA LYS A 52 -7.75 17.04 -22.49
C LYS A 52 -6.47 16.54 -21.83
N MET A 53 -5.30 16.91 -22.36
CA MET A 53 -4.02 16.61 -21.71
C MET A 53 -3.93 17.28 -20.34
N ALA A 54 -4.30 18.56 -20.21
CA ALA A 54 -4.32 19.26 -18.93
C ALA A 54 -5.32 18.65 -17.94
N GLN A 55 -6.49 18.22 -18.39
CA GLN A 55 -7.45 17.49 -17.56
C GLN A 55 -6.89 16.15 -17.08
N LEU A 56 -6.22 15.39 -17.94
CA LEU A 56 -5.57 14.14 -17.57
C LEU A 56 -4.45 14.39 -16.55
N GLN A 57 -3.62 15.41 -16.74
CA GLN A 57 -2.59 15.79 -15.79
C GLN A 57 -3.17 16.07 -14.41
N LYS A 58 -4.21 16.91 -14.34
CA LYS A 58 -4.91 17.23 -13.08
C LYS A 58 -5.50 15.99 -12.41
N ASN A 59 -6.12 15.11 -13.18
CA ASN A 59 -6.67 13.85 -12.69
C ASN A 59 -5.57 12.96 -12.09
N LEU A 60 -4.44 12.80 -12.79
CA LEU A 60 -3.30 12.02 -12.30
C LEU A 60 -2.65 12.61 -11.05
N GLN A 61 -2.56 13.95 -10.95
CA GLN A 61 -2.09 14.64 -9.75
C GLN A 61 -3.01 14.38 -8.55
N THR A 62 -4.33 14.38 -8.75
CA THR A 62 -5.30 14.03 -7.71
C THR A 62 -5.14 12.57 -7.27
N GLN A 63 -4.99 11.64 -8.21
CA GLN A 63 -4.71 10.23 -7.91
C GLN A 63 -3.40 10.06 -7.12
N LEU A 64 -2.35 10.81 -7.48
CA LEU A 64 -1.07 10.80 -6.76
C LEU A 64 -1.23 11.26 -5.32
N GLY A 65 -1.95 12.37 -5.08
CA GLY A 65 -2.29 12.84 -3.73
C GLY A 65 -2.97 11.75 -2.91
N LEU A 66 -4.04 11.15 -3.45
CA LEU A 66 -4.78 10.07 -2.77
C LEU A 66 -3.90 8.84 -2.50
N SER A 67 -2.97 8.49 -3.40
CA SER A 67 -2.06 7.36 -3.18
C SER A 67 -1.06 7.65 -2.06
N ARG A 68 -0.54 8.88 -1.96
CA ARG A 68 0.34 9.33 -0.88
C ARG A 68 -0.40 9.38 0.46
N ASP A 69 -1.62 9.91 0.48
CA ASP A 69 -2.48 9.93 1.68
C ASP A 69 -2.77 8.52 2.18
N LYS A 70 -3.06 7.60 1.25
CA LYS A 70 -3.25 6.19 1.58
C LYS A 70 -1.98 5.60 2.20
N ALA A 71 -0.81 5.85 1.62
CA ALA A 71 0.46 5.37 2.14
C ALA A 71 0.75 5.93 3.54
N THR A 72 0.46 7.20 3.79
CA THR A 72 0.61 7.84 5.11
C THR A 72 -0.28 7.18 6.14
N LYS A 73 -1.57 7.01 5.87
CA LYS A 73 -2.51 6.34 6.78
C LYS A 73 -2.12 4.90 7.07
N LEU A 74 -1.61 4.17 6.06
CA LEU A 74 -1.13 2.81 6.26
C LEU A 74 0.14 2.76 7.14
N LYS A 75 1.05 3.73 7.03
CA LYS A 75 2.22 3.87 7.91
C LYS A 75 1.81 4.17 9.34
N GLU A 76 0.86 5.07 9.54
CA GLU A 76 0.32 5.39 10.86
C GLU A 76 -0.31 4.17 11.52
N GLU A 77 -1.16 3.44 10.79
CA GLU A 77 -1.77 2.21 11.31
C GLU A 77 -0.72 1.11 11.60
N LEU A 78 0.29 0.95 10.73
CA LEU A 78 1.39 0.00 10.96
C LEU A 78 2.15 0.28 12.27
N ALA A 79 2.29 1.53 12.66
CA ALA A 79 2.96 1.92 13.90
C ALA A 79 2.18 1.53 15.15
N THR A 80 0.87 1.34 15.06
CA THR A 80 -0.02 0.98 16.18
C THR A 80 -0.23 -0.54 16.34
N VAL A 81 0.19 -1.34 15.34
CA VAL A 81 -0.08 -2.79 15.35
C VAL A 81 0.78 -3.51 16.39
N ASP A 82 0.13 -4.19 17.33
CA ASP A 82 0.79 -5.11 18.26
C ASP A 82 1.20 -6.41 17.56
N LYS A 83 2.50 -6.59 17.36
CA LYS A 83 3.10 -7.76 16.69
C LYS A 83 3.30 -8.96 17.62
N SER A 84 3.01 -8.84 18.90
CA SER A 84 3.17 -9.93 19.87
C SER A 84 2.14 -11.03 19.67
N THR A 85 0.99 -10.70 19.04
CA THR A 85 -0.12 -11.63 18.79
C THR A 85 -0.12 -12.16 17.36
N PRO A 86 -0.60 -13.40 17.11
CA PRO A 86 -0.75 -13.93 15.75
C PRO A 86 -1.68 -13.07 14.86
N ALA A 87 -2.74 -12.52 15.44
CA ALA A 87 -3.66 -11.62 14.74
C ALA A 87 -2.96 -10.32 14.32
N GLY A 88 -2.19 -9.72 15.23
CA GLY A 88 -1.42 -8.52 14.93
C GLY A 88 -0.33 -8.74 13.87
N GLN A 89 0.36 -9.88 13.91
CA GLN A 89 1.33 -10.26 12.86
C GLN A 89 0.66 -10.36 11.49
N LYS A 90 -0.51 -10.99 11.40
CA LYS A 90 -1.30 -11.08 10.17
C LYS A 90 -1.72 -9.70 9.66
N LYS A 91 -2.24 -8.85 10.55
CA LYS A 91 -2.63 -7.46 10.24
C LYS A 91 -1.42 -6.66 9.75
N TRP A 92 -0.29 -6.76 10.43
CA TRP A 92 0.94 -6.07 10.05
C TRP A 92 1.43 -6.46 8.65
N LEU A 93 1.42 -7.76 8.31
CA LEU A 93 1.77 -8.26 6.98
C LEU A 93 0.83 -7.71 5.90
N GLN A 94 -0.47 -7.68 6.17
CA GLN A 94 -1.46 -7.14 5.24
C GLN A 94 -1.22 -5.64 5.00
N LEU A 95 -1.09 -4.84 6.05
CA LEU A 95 -0.84 -3.40 5.94
C LEU A 95 0.48 -3.09 5.21
N THR A 96 1.52 -3.91 5.42
CA THR A 96 2.81 -3.78 4.72
C THR A 96 2.65 -4.01 3.21
N ARG A 97 1.86 -5.00 2.78
CA ARG A 97 1.55 -5.24 1.36
C ARG A 97 0.76 -4.08 0.76
N ASP A 98 -0.24 -3.60 1.49
CA ASP A 98 -1.10 -2.50 1.04
C ASP A 98 -0.30 -1.19 0.92
N LEU A 99 0.63 -0.94 1.84
CA LEU A 99 1.57 0.17 1.79
C LEU A 99 2.47 0.08 0.56
N GLY A 100 3.10 -1.07 0.32
CA GLY A 100 3.93 -1.28 -0.87
C GLY A 100 3.16 -1.07 -2.18
N THR A 101 1.89 -1.49 -2.21
CA THR A 101 1.00 -1.25 -3.36
C THR A 101 0.71 0.24 -3.56
N ALA A 102 0.43 0.99 -2.48
CA ALA A 102 0.17 2.42 -2.53
C ALA A 102 1.41 3.22 -2.98
N GLU A 103 2.60 2.87 -2.47
CA GLU A 103 3.88 3.50 -2.86
C GLU A 103 4.21 3.22 -4.34
N THR A 104 4.06 1.97 -4.79
CA THR A 104 4.26 1.60 -6.21
C THR A 104 3.32 2.38 -7.13
N GLN A 105 2.06 2.53 -6.72
CA GLN A 105 1.08 3.29 -7.48
C GLN A 105 1.43 4.78 -7.53
N ALA A 106 1.92 5.38 -6.43
CA ALA A 106 2.37 6.76 -6.41
C ALA A 106 3.54 6.98 -7.40
N ASN A 107 4.56 6.13 -7.37
CA ASN A 107 5.70 6.20 -8.28
C ASN A 107 5.28 6.08 -9.76
N ARG A 108 4.33 5.19 -10.06
CA ARG A 108 3.78 5.05 -11.41
C ARG A 108 3.06 6.32 -11.85
N LEU A 109 2.23 6.90 -10.99
CA LEU A 109 1.50 8.14 -11.30
C LEU A 109 2.45 9.32 -11.52
N GLU A 110 3.54 9.42 -10.76
CA GLU A 110 4.59 10.43 -10.99
C GLU A 110 5.24 10.29 -12.37
N SER A 111 5.52 9.07 -12.81
CA SER A 111 6.05 8.81 -14.14
C SER A 111 5.04 9.18 -15.24
N GLU A 112 3.77 8.82 -15.05
CA GLU A 112 2.70 9.17 -15.99
C GLU A 112 2.48 10.70 -16.08
N ILE A 113 2.54 11.43 -14.97
CA ILE A 113 2.45 12.89 -14.94
C ILE A 113 3.57 13.51 -15.78
N LYS A 114 4.81 13.07 -15.61
CA LYS A 114 5.95 13.55 -16.41
C LYS A 114 5.76 13.30 -17.91
N GLN A 115 5.19 12.15 -18.29
CA GLN A 115 4.88 11.86 -19.69
C GLN A 115 3.81 12.81 -20.25
N VAL A 116 2.74 13.08 -19.49
CA VAL A 116 1.71 14.04 -19.88
C VAL A 116 2.27 15.45 -19.98
N GLU A 117 3.16 15.87 -19.08
CA GLU A 117 3.88 17.15 -19.14
C GLU A 117 4.71 17.28 -20.43
N GLY A 118 5.42 16.21 -20.79
CA GLY A 118 6.14 16.12 -22.06
C GLY A 118 5.22 16.24 -23.27
N ALA A 119 4.05 15.58 -23.25
CA ALA A 119 3.06 15.66 -24.31
C ALA A 119 2.44 17.07 -24.43
N ILE A 120 2.16 17.73 -23.31
CA ILE A 120 1.69 19.12 -23.29
C ILE A 120 2.76 20.05 -23.91
N SER A 121 4.02 19.88 -23.53
CA SER A 121 5.13 20.69 -24.01
C SER A 121 5.42 20.50 -25.50
N SER A 122 5.21 19.28 -26.04
CA SER A 122 5.35 18.97 -27.46
C SER A 122 4.11 19.32 -28.30
N GLY A 123 3.00 19.64 -27.64
CA GLY A 123 1.72 19.91 -28.31
C GLY A 123 1.08 18.65 -28.92
N SER A 124 1.55 17.45 -28.63
CA SER A 124 1.04 16.21 -29.22
C SER A 124 1.09 15.05 -28.23
N TRP A 125 -0.02 14.30 -28.17
CA TRP A 125 -0.13 13.05 -27.44
C TRP A 125 0.50 11.90 -28.25
N ASN A 126 1.78 11.65 -28.03
CA ASN A 126 2.53 10.58 -28.69
C ASN A 126 2.99 9.51 -27.69
N ILE A 127 2.15 9.25 -26.71
CA ILE A 127 2.45 8.23 -25.70
C ILE A 127 2.03 6.88 -26.28
N ASP A 128 2.96 6.20 -26.98
CA ASP A 128 2.86 4.79 -27.22
C ASP A 128 2.67 4.08 -25.89
N ALA A 129 1.68 3.17 -25.82
CA ALA A 129 1.30 2.46 -24.60
C ALA A 129 2.38 1.49 -24.04
N LYS A 130 3.62 1.60 -24.48
CA LYS A 130 4.77 1.01 -23.82
C LYS A 130 5.08 1.84 -22.57
N MET A 131 4.28 1.58 -21.51
CA MET A 131 4.70 1.98 -20.17
C MET A 131 6.18 1.64 -20.00
N ASP A 132 7.00 2.65 -19.73
CA ASP A 132 8.36 2.40 -19.27
C ASP A 132 8.27 1.69 -17.90
N THR A 133 8.31 0.36 -17.97
CA THR A 133 8.29 -0.52 -16.80
C THR A 133 9.59 -0.44 -16.00
N LYS A 134 10.61 0.31 -16.45
CA LYS A 134 11.88 0.45 -15.72
C LYS A 134 11.68 1.10 -14.35
N GLY A 135 10.84 2.13 -14.26
CA GLY A 135 10.50 2.74 -12.97
C GLY A 135 9.66 1.83 -12.07
N VAL A 136 8.82 0.96 -12.66
CA VAL A 136 8.04 -0.04 -11.93
C VAL A 136 8.94 -1.17 -11.43
N ASN A 137 9.90 -1.61 -12.24
CA ASN A 137 10.83 -2.68 -11.86
C ASN A 137 11.75 -2.26 -10.70
N SER A 138 12.27 -1.02 -10.68
CA SER A 138 13.05 -0.53 -9.54
C SER A 138 12.22 -0.41 -8.26
N GLY A 139 10.94 -0.08 -8.35
CA GLY A 139 10.00 -0.11 -7.22
C GLY A 139 9.73 -1.53 -6.73
N ILE A 140 9.58 -2.49 -7.65
CA ILE A 140 9.38 -3.91 -7.34
C ILE A 140 10.66 -4.53 -6.74
N ASP A 141 11.84 -4.18 -7.23
CA ASP A 141 13.11 -4.66 -6.71
C ASP A 141 13.41 -4.08 -5.31
N GLY A 142 13.07 -2.81 -5.08
CA GLY A 142 13.07 -2.20 -3.74
C GLY A 142 12.08 -2.88 -2.78
N MET A 143 10.92 -3.32 -3.27
CA MET A 143 9.98 -4.13 -2.50
C MET A 143 10.50 -5.54 -2.24
N LYS A 144 11.07 -6.22 -3.24
CA LYS A 144 11.67 -7.56 -3.07
C LYS A 144 12.75 -7.55 -1.99
N SER A 145 13.64 -6.56 -1.97
CA SER A 145 14.67 -6.44 -0.93
C SER A 145 14.08 -6.17 0.46
N ARG A 146 13.02 -5.37 0.57
CA ARG A 146 12.28 -5.16 1.82
C ARG A 146 11.50 -6.40 2.25
N PHE A 147 10.90 -7.15 1.31
CA PHE A 147 10.21 -8.41 1.59
C PHE A 147 11.16 -9.56 1.91
N SER A 148 12.37 -9.63 1.34
CA SER A 148 13.37 -10.63 1.74
C SER A 148 13.83 -10.42 3.18
N GLY A 149 14.11 -9.16 3.58
CA GLY A 149 14.40 -8.83 4.98
C GLY A 149 13.23 -9.15 5.93
N LEU A 150 11.99 -8.92 5.52
CA LEU A 150 10.80 -9.24 6.31
C LEU A 150 10.55 -10.76 6.42
N ARG A 151 10.87 -11.52 5.37
CA ARG A 151 10.81 -12.99 5.42
C ARG A 151 11.81 -13.56 6.43
N GLU A 152 13.02 -13.01 6.49
CA GLU A 152 14.02 -13.42 7.49
C GLU A 152 13.59 -13.06 8.91
N ILE A 153 13.02 -11.89 9.12
CA ILE A 153 12.46 -11.46 10.42
C ILE A 153 11.28 -12.37 10.82
N ALA A 154 10.37 -12.68 9.91
CA ALA A 154 9.24 -13.57 10.18
C ALA A 154 9.73 -14.99 10.49
N VAL A 155 10.66 -15.54 9.70
CA VAL A 155 11.24 -16.87 9.94
C VAL A 155 12.04 -16.89 11.26
N GLY A 156 12.77 -15.82 11.59
CA GLY A 156 13.46 -15.66 12.87
C GLY A 156 12.49 -15.64 14.06
N ALA A 157 11.40 -14.87 13.97
CA ALA A 157 10.36 -14.82 14.99
C ALA A 157 9.64 -16.17 15.18
N PHE A 158 9.33 -16.88 14.09
CA PHE A 158 8.74 -18.23 14.17
C PHE A 158 9.71 -19.26 14.77
N ARG A 159 11.00 -19.17 14.49
CA ARG A 159 12.01 -20.04 15.15
C ARG A 159 12.12 -19.77 16.64
N GLN A 160 12.05 -18.51 17.04
CA GLN A 160 12.14 -18.12 18.46
C GLN A 160 10.89 -18.53 19.26
N ILE A 161 9.69 -18.40 18.66
CA ILE A 161 8.43 -18.86 19.28
C ILE A 161 8.39 -20.40 19.35
N GLY A 162 8.82 -21.09 18.29
CA GLY A 162 8.92 -22.55 18.28
C GLY A 162 9.91 -23.08 19.32
N ALA A 163 11.07 -22.46 19.47
CA ALA A 163 12.06 -22.83 20.49
C ALA A 163 11.55 -22.58 21.93
N SER A 164 10.84 -21.48 22.16
CA SER A 164 10.24 -21.16 23.47
C SER A 164 9.10 -22.12 23.84
N ALA A 165 8.25 -22.50 22.87
CA ALA A 165 7.17 -23.46 23.09
C ALA A 165 7.70 -24.88 23.41
N VAL A 166 8.74 -25.32 22.69
CA VAL A 166 9.38 -26.61 22.93
C VAL A 166 10.07 -26.64 24.32
N SER A 167 10.70 -25.53 24.72
CA SER A 167 11.32 -25.41 26.04
C SER A 167 10.30 -25.42 27.17
N ALA A 168 9.14 -24.78 26.99
CA ALA A 168 8.06 -24.76 28.00
C ALA A 168 7.44 -26.16 28.21
N VAL A 169 7.24 -26.93 27.13
CA VAL A 169 6.72 -28.29 27.17
C VAL A 169 7.77 -29.24 27.77
N GLY A 170 9.06 -29.08 27.41
CA GLY A 170 10.15 -29.90 27.95
C GLY A 170 10.38 -29.72 29.46
N ASN A 171 10.20 -28.52 29.98
CA ASN A 171 10.32 -28.21 31.40
C ASN A 171 9.09 -28.63 32.22
N GLY A 172 7.89 -28.58 31.59
CA GLY A 172 6.65 -29.06 32.23
C GLY A 172 6.63 -30.57 32.46
N LEU A 173 7.23 -31.34 31.55
CA LEU A 173 7.28 -32.81 31.67
C LEU A 173 8.31 -33.31 32.68
N LYS A 174 9.36 -32.54 32.98
CA LYS A 174 10.36 -32.91 34.03
C LYS A 174 9.81 -32.79 35.46
N GLY A 175 8.76 -32.02 35.67
CA GLY A 175 8.10 -31.88 37.00
C GLY A 175 7.10 -32.99 37.34
N TRP A 176 6.84 -33.92 36.41
CA TRP A 176 5.87 -35.01 36.58
C TRP A 176 6.52 -36.40 36.78
N VAL A 177 7.84 -36.49 36.77
CA VAL A 177 8.62 -37.76 36.85
C VAL A 177 9.54 -37.81 38.10
N SER A 178 9.26 -36.98 39.10
CA SER A 178 9.95 -37.03 40.40
C SER A 178 8.97 -37.20 41.56
#